data_b546df0463827fac984ca0b5241cf640
#
_entry.id   b546df0463827fac984ca0b5241cf640
#
_cell.length_a   1.000
_cell.length_b   1.000
_cell.length_c   1.000
_cell.angle_alpha   90.00
_cell.angle_beta   90.00
_cell.angle_gamma   90.00
#
_symmetry.space_group_name_H-M   'P 1'
#
loop_
_entity.id
_entity.type
_entity.pdbx_description
1 polymer ?
#
loop_
_entity_poly.entity_id
_entity_poly.type
_entity_poly.pdbx_seq_one_letter_code
_entity_poly.pdbx_strand_id
1 'polypeptide(L)'
;MPVFREEQRYPRWVYLLAAAAFFGALFAEAVETLSSGGGGPYEWIPGALAGTLGILVINLLFMVTEVTRTELVVTMGRFFPLYRRRVALADILEVRAVTYRPLRDAGGWGIRWGRFEGSRCAFLNARGDRGVFLNLRNGKRLIIGSQNAEALAEAVSREAGLSAQV
;
A
#
# COMPACT_ATOMS: atom_id res chain seq x y z
N MET A 1 12.80 12.56 14.30
CA MET A 1 12.37 13.03 12.97
C MET A 1 12.75 11.97 11.96
N PRO A 2 11.94 11.65 10.94
CA PRO A 2 12.33 10.74 9.88
C PRO A 2 13.47 11.36 9.05
N VAL A 3 14.44 10.55 8.65
CA VAL A 3 15.54 10.94 7.75
C VAL A 3 15.13 10.86 6.28
N PHE A 4 14.08 10.08 6.01
CA PHE A 4 13.43 9.97 4.71
C PHE A 4 11.93 9.82 4.93
N ARG A 5 11.13 10.49 4.09
CA ARG A 5 9.67 10.33 4.06
C ARG A 5 9.15 10.49 2.64
N GLU A 6 8.33 9.54 2.23
CA GLU A 6 7.67 9.54 0.94
C GLU A 6 6.19 9.23 1.10
N GLU A 7 5.33 10.03 0.46
CA GLU A 7 3.90 9.78 0.37
C GLU A 7 3.56 9.37 -1.06
N GLN A 8 2.91 8.24 -1.20
CA GLN A 8 2.47 7.72 -2.49
C GLN A 8 0.96 7.61 -2.54
N ARG A 9 0.43 7.90 -3.72
CA ARG A 9 -0.98 7.73 -4.05
C ARG A 9 -1.10 6.74 -5.19
N TYR A 10 -2.13 5.97 -5.17
CA TYR A 10 -2.45 5.08 -6.29
C TYR A 10 -2.71 5.88 -7.58
N PRO A 11 -2.63 5.26 -8.76
CA PRO A 11 -2.98 5.90 -10.03
C PRO A 11 -4.43 6.41 -10.02
N ARG A 12 -4.67 7.51 -10.71
CA ARG A 12 -6.01 8.16 -10.73
C ARG A 12 -7.14 7.25 -11.17
N TRP A 13 -6.87 6.33 -12.10
CA TRP A 13 -7.88 5.37 -12.56
C TRP A 13 -8.38 4.43 -11.44
N VAL A 14 -7.57 4.13 -10.43
CA VAL A 14 -7.98 3.32 -9.25
C VAL A 14 -9.05 4.07 -8.46
N TYR A 15 -8.89 5.38 -8.27
CA TYR A 15 -9.91 6.22 -7.62
C TYR A 15 -11.19 6.30 -8.44
N LEU A 16 -11.08 6.39 -9.77
CA LEU A 16 -12.23 6.40 -10.66
C LEU A 16 -13.01 5.08 -10.59
N LEU A 17 -12.31 3.94 -10.56
CA LEU A 17 -12.94 2.63 -10.39
C LEU A 17 -13.61 2.49 -9.01
N ALA A 18 -12.93 2.92 -7.95
CA ALA A 18 -13.51 2.92 -6.60
C ALA A 18 -14.76 3.79 -6.52
N ALA A 19 -14.71 5.00 -7.11
CA ALA A 19 -15.86 5.90 -7.18
C ALA A 19 -17.01 5.29 -8.02
N ALA A 20 -16.71 4.72 -9.19
CA ALA A 20 -17.71 4.09 -10.04
C ALA A 20 -18.40 2.90 -9.33
N ALA A 21 -17.64 2.07 -8.62
CA ALA A 21 -18.18 0.96 -7.84
C ALA A 21 -19.07 1.47 -6.68
N PHE A 22 -18.61 2.52 -5.99
CA PHE A 22 -19.37 3.13 -4.90
C PHE A 22 -20.67 3.75 -5.37
N PHE A 23 -20.64 4.61 -6.39
CA PHE A 23 -21.85 5.24 -6.94
C PHE A 23 -22.76 4.24 -7.62
N GLY A 24 -22.20 3.19 -8.25
CA GLY A 24 -22.99 2.09 -8.83
C GLY A 24 -23.77 1.32 -7.77
N ALA A 25 -23.15 1.04 -6.62
CA ALA A 25 -23.82 0.39 -5.49
C ALA A 25 -24.96 1.27 -4.91
N LEU A 26 -24.70 2.57 -4.72
CA LEU A 26 -25.72 3.52 -4.24
C LEU A 26 -26.89 3.65 -5.23
N PHE A 27 -26.58 3.67 -6.54
CA PHE A 27 -27.61 3.73 -7.57
C PHE A 27 -28.48 2.47 -7.58
N ALA A 28 -27.87 1.29 -7.50
CA ALA A 28 -28.59 0.02 -7.43
C ALA A 28 -29.53 -0.03 -6.22
N GLU A 29 -29.06 0.40 -5.05
CA GLU A 29 -29.85 0.51 -3.83
C GLU A 29 -31.02 1.49 -4.00
N ALA A 30 -30.78 2.67 -4.58
CA ALA A 30 -31.82 3.64 -4.82
C ALA A 30 -32.91 3.11 -5.76
N VAL A 31 -32.52 2.38 -6.82
CA VAL A 31 -33.48 1.73 -7.74
C VAL A 31 -34.29 0.67 -7.02
N GLU A 32 -33.68 -0.16 -6.19
CA GLU A 32 -34.38 -1.20 -5.41
C GLU A 32 -35.39 -0.59 -4.43
N THR A 33 -34.96 0.44 -3.68
CA THR A 33 -35.87 1.15 -2.73
C THR A 33 -37.07 1.78 -3.43
N LEU A 34 -36.84 2.43 -4.58
CA LEU A 34 -37.93 3.03 -5.37
C LEU A 34 -38.88 1.99 -5.95
N SER A 35 -38.33 0.84 -6.38
CA SER A 35 -39.16 -0.23 -7.01
C SER A 35 -39.94 -1.07 -5.99
N SER A 36 -39.44 -1.23 -4.79
CA SER A 36 -40.07 -1.97 -3.69
C SER A 36 -41.13 -1.18 -2.92
N GLY A 37 -41.34 0.11 -3.28
CA GLY A 37 -42.29 0.98 -2.62
C GLY A 37 -41.79 1.61 -1.31
N GLY A 38 -40.54 1.44 -1.00
CA GLY A 38 -39.76 2.10 0.08
C GLY A 38 -40.40 2.04 1.48
N GLY A 39 -39.56 2.18 2.51
CA GLY A 39 -40.04 2.59 3.83
C GLY A 39 -39.82 1.65 4.99
N GLY A 40 -38.95 0.64 4.85
CA GLY A 40 -38.53 -0.19 5.99
C GLY A 40 -37.58 0.56 6.93
N PRO A 41 -37.63 0.31 8.25
CA PRO A 41 -36.80 1.01 9.24
C PRO A 41 -35.26 0.79 9.05
N TYR A 42 -34.87 -0.16 8.20
CA TYR A 42 -33.47 -0.57 8.01
C TYR A 42 -32.94 -0.36 6.59
N GLU A 43 -33.69 0.29 5.70
CA GLU A 43 -33.31 0.49 4.28
C GLU A 43 -32.06 1.36 4.09
N TRP A 44 -31.71 2.18 5.07
CA TRP A 44 -30.50 3.00 5.04
C TRP A 44 -29.20 2.23 5.35
N ILE A 45 -29.31 0.99 5.90
CA ILE A 45 -28.14 0.20 6.35
C ILE A 45 -27.21 -0.15 5.20
N PRO A 46 -27.66 -0.67 4.04
CA PRO A 46 -26.76 -0.99 2.93
C PRO A 46 -25.99 0.23 2.42
N GLY A 47 -26.63 1.38 2.29
CA GLY A 47 -26.00 2.63 1.90
C GLY A 47 -24.94 3.12 2.90
N ALA A 48 -25.24 3.03 4.18
CA ALA A 48 -24.28 3.37 5.23
C ALA A 48 -23.05 2.43 5.21
N LEU A 49 -23.28 1.13 4.99
CA LEU A 49 -22.21 0.15 4.86
C LEU A 49 -21.35 0.43 3.61
N ALA A 50 -21.99 0.68 2.46
CA ALA A 50 -21.29 1.02 1.22
C ALA A 50 -20.47 2.32 1.39
N GLY A 51 -21.05 3.35 2.01
CA GLY A 51 -20.37 4.60 2.33
C GLY A 51 -19.13 4.40 3.20
N THR A 52 -19.28 3.66 4.27
CA THR A 52 -18.20 3.34 5.20
C THR A 52 -17.08 2.57 4.49
N LEU A 53 -17.44 1.54 3.72
CA LEU A 53 -16.48 0.75 2.95
C LEU A 53 -15.76 1.62 1.91
N GLY A 54 -16.47 2.51 1.22
CA GLY A 54 -15.87 3.45 0.26
C GLY A 54 -14.83 4.35 0.91
N ILE A 55 -15.13 4.92 2.08
CA ILE A 55 -14.19 5.75 2.85
C ILE A 55 -12.95 4.94 3.25
N LEU A 56 -13.13 3.70 3.73
CA LEU A 56 -12.02 2.82 4.10
C LEU A 56 -11.14 2.47 2.90
N VAL A 57 -11.75 2.17 1.74
CA VAL A 57 -11.03 1.89 0.50
C VAL A 57 -10.22 3.12 0.07
N ILE A 58 -10.83 4.30 0.01
CA ILE A 58 -10.13 5.54 -0.36
C ILE A 58 -8.98 5.82 0.61
N ASN A 59 -9.18 5.59 1.91
CA ASN A 59 -8.13 5.74 2.90
C ASN A 59 -6.93 4.81 2.64
N LEU A 60 -7.16 3.55 2.26
CA LEU A 60 -6.11 2.57 1.93
C LEU A 60 -5.31 2.91 0.67
N LEU A 61 -5.84 3.77 -0.22
CA LEU A 61 -5.16 4.19 -1.44
C LEU A 61 -4.00 5.18 -1.21
N PHE A 62 -3.60 5.37 0.03
CA PHE A 62 -2.43 6.16 0.42
C PHE A 62 -1.40 5.29 1.13
N MET A 63 -0.16 5.41 0.72
CA MET A 63 0.98 4.74 1.34
C MET A 63 2.01 5.78 1.76
N VAL A 64 2.48 5.68 2.98
CA VAL A 64 3.55 6.51 3.54
C VAL A 64 4.70 5.61 3.94
N THR A 65 5.90 5.92 3.44
CA THR A 65 7.14 5.24 3.80
C THR A 65 8.03 6.22 4.56
N GLU A 66 8.44 5.85 5.74
CA GLU A 66 9.30 6.65 6.61
C GLU A 66 10.51 5.83 7.06
N VAL A 67 11.70 6.42 6.98
CA VAL A 67 12.92 5.89 7.56
C VAL A 67 13.31 6.77 8.73
N THR A 68 13.45 6.18 9.89
CA THR A 68 14.01 6.82 11.08
C THR A 68 15.42 6.29 11.32
N ARG A 69 16.09 6.71 12.39
CA ARG A 69 17.41 6.19 12.76
C ARG A 69 17.42 4.72 13.18
N THR A 70 16.26 4.15 13.52
CA THR A 70 16.18 2.79 14.06
C THR A 70 15.26 1.87 13.29
N GLU A 71 14.31 2.39 12.56
CA GLU A 71 13.29 1.60 11.87
C GLU A 71 12.85 2.21 10.54
N LEU A 72 12.46 1.33 9.64
CA LEU A 72 11.73 1.64 8.42
C LEU A 72 10.26 1.30 8.65
N VAL A 73 9.38 2.25 8.42
CA VAL A 73 7.94 2.12 8.63
C VAL A 73 7.19 2.35 7.34
N VAL A 74 6.34 1.41 6.96
CA VAL A 74 5.39 1.56 5.87
C VAL A 74 3.99 1.56 6.44
N THR A 75 3.24 2.60 6.15
CA THR A 75 1.85 2.77 6.59
C THR A 75 0.94 2.89 5.39
N MET A 76 -0.16 2.15 5.37
CA MET A 76 -1.24 2.33 4.41
C MET A 76 -2.47 2.88 5.14
N GLY A 77 -3.00 3.95 4.59
CA GLY A 77 -4.06 4.74 5.20
C GLY A 77 -3.56 6.12 5.61
N ARG A 78 -4.26 7.16 5.11
CA ARG A 78 -3.91 8.56 5.41
C ARG A 78 -4.48 9.04 6.73
N PHE A 79 -5.77 8.78 6.95
CA PHE A 79 -6.51 9.25 8.12
C PHE A 79 -6.52 8.20 9.23
N PHE A 80 -6.69 6.94 8.82
CA PHE A 80 -6.65 5.78 9.70
C PHE A 80 -5.59 4.82 9.19
N PRO A 81 -4.49 4.56 9.94
CA PRO A 81 -3.43 3.63 9.55
C PRO A 81 -3.93 2.18 9.69
N LEU A 82 -4.68 1.72 8.67
CA LEU A 82 -5.28 0.37 8.66
C LEU A 82 -4.23 -0.74 8.54
N TYR A 83 -3.08 -0.42 7.95
CA TYR A 83 -1.93 -1.34 7.90
C TYR A 83 -0.65 -0.57 8.21
N ARG A 84 0.15 -1.15 9.11
CA ARG A 84 1.47 -0.62 9.47
C ARG A 84 2.49 -1.73 9.56
N ARG A 85 3.55 -1.63 8.78
CA ARG A 85 4.70 -2.54 8.82
C ARG A 85 5.90 -1.79 9.33
N ARG A 86 6.52 -2.31 10.39
CA ARG A 86 7.78 -1.82 10.94
C ARG A 86 8.87 -2.85 10.68
N VAL A 87 10.04 -2.38 10.28
CA VAL A 87 11.24 -3.18 10.07
C VAL A 87 12.37 -2.48 10.82
N ALA A 88 12.92 -3.13 11.83
CA ALA A 88 14.10 -2.60 12.52
C ALA A 88 15.28 -2.59 11.53
N LEU A 89 16.00 -1.49 11.46
CA LEU A 89 17.14 -1.36 10.54
C LEU A 89 18.24 -2.38 10.86
N ALA A 90 18.40 -2.73 12.14
CA ALA A 90 19.33 -3.76 12.58
C ALA A 90 19.00 -5.18 12.06
N ASP A 91 17.77 -5.42 11.63
CA ASP A 91 17.33 -6.69 11.07
C ASP A 91 17.55 -6.78 9.55
N ILE A 92 17.96 -5.70 8.90
CA ILE A 92 18.20 -5.66 7.46
C ILE A 92 19.60 -6.16 7.18
N LEU A 93 19.72 -7.17 6.31
CA LEU A 93 20.99 -7.73 5.86
C LEU A 93 21.42 -7.18 4.50
N GLU A 94 20.44 -6.85 3.65
CA GLU A 94 20.69 -6.39 2.29
C GLU A 94 19.64 -5.37 1.91
N VAL A 95 20.10 -4.31 1.24
CA VAL A 95 19.27 -3.23 0.68
C VAL A 95 19.73 -2.95 -0.73
N ARG A 96 18.82 -2.94 -1.68
CA ARG A 96 19.12 -2.48 -3.05
C ARG A 96 17.90 -1.88 -3.74
N ALA A 97 18.12 -0.88 -4.56
CA ALA A 97 17.12 -0.37 -5.47
C ALA A 97 16.86 -1.39 -6.58
N VAL A 98 15.58 -1.66 -6.88
CA VAL A 98 15.17 -2.66 -7.85
C VAL A 98 14.03 -2.17 -8.72
N THR A 99 13.96 -2.71 -9.94
CA THR A 99 12.78 -2.63 -10.80
C THR A 99 12.11 -3.99 -10.80
N TYR A 100 10.79 -4.02 -10.63
CA TYR A 100 9.98 -5.22 -10.62
C TYR A 100 8.73 -5.02 -11.49
N ARG A 101 7.99 -6.08 -11.77
CA ARG A 101 6.75 -6.03 -12.56
C ARG A 101 5.56 -6.26 -11.62
N PRO A 102 4.83 -5.21 -11.19
CA PRO A 102 3.78 -5.34 -10.16
C PRO A 102 2.73 -6.40 -10.49
N LEU A 103 2.27 -6.45 -11.73
CA LEU A 103 1.24 -7.42 -12.15
C LEU A 103 1.77 -8.86 -12.21
N ARG A 104 3.01 -9.06 -12.69
CA ARG A 104 3.59 -10.39 -12.88
C ARG A 104 4.18 -10.95 -11.59
N ASP A 105 4.92 -10.13 -10.86
CA ASP A 105 5.73 -10.57 -9.72
C ASP A 105 4.92 -10.58 -8.41
N ALA A 106 3.91 -9.68 -8.32
CA ALA A 106 3.09 -9.47 -7.13
C ALA A 106 1.57 -9.66 -7.34
N GLY A 107 1.11 -9.74 -8.59
CA GLY A 107 -0.33 -9.79 -8.90
C GLY A 107 -1.03 -8.44 -8.72
N GLY A 108 -0.30 -7.32 -8.73
CA GLY A 108 -0.83 -5.96 -8.63
C GLY A 108 -0.15 -5.08 -7.58
N TRP A 109 -0.79 -3.95 -7.30
CA TRP A 109 -0.36 -3.02 -6.26
C TRP A 109 -1.05 -3.32 -4.92
N GLY A 110 -0.51 -2.77 -3.85
CA GLY A 110 -1.00 -2.92 -2.48
C GLY A 110 -0.10 -3.79 -1.62
N ILE A 111 -0.73 -4.48 -0.66
CA ILE A 111 -0.08 -5.49 0.18
C ILE A 111 -0.23 -6.82 -0.54
N ARG A 112 0.87 -7.37 -1.05
CA ARG A 112 0.86 -8.57 -1.88
C ARG A 112 1.95 -9.54 -1.46
N TRP A 113 1.77 -10.80 -1.83
CA TRP A 113 2.79 -11.84 -1.74
C TRP A 113 3.00 -12.42 -3.12
N GLY A 114 4.25 -12.47 -3.53
CA GLY A 114 4.63 -12.93 -4.85
C GLY A 114 6.01 -13.56 -4.85
N ARG A 115 6.65 -13.53 -6.01
CA ARG A 115 8.00 -14.02 -6.19
C ARG A 115 8.86 -12.95 -6.84
N PHE A 116 10.03 -12.75 -6.29
CA PHE A 116 11.06 -11.90 -6.87
C PHE A 116 12.37 -12.68 -6.89
N GLU A 117 13.01 -12.74 -8.06
CA GLU A 117 14.26 -13.52 -8.27
C GLU A 117 14.13 -14.96 -7.76
N GLY A 118 13.03 -15.64 -8.12
CA GLY A 118 12.78 -17.03 -7.77
C GLY A 118 12.34 -17.29 -6.33
N SER A 119 12.37 -16.29 -5.45
CA SER A 119 12.08 -16.44 -4.03
C SER A 119 10.79 -15.73 -3.61
N ARG A 120 10.13 -16.28 -2.58
CA ARG A 120 8.95 -15.63 -1.99
C ARG A 120 9.31 -14.27 -1.42
N CYS A 121 8.51 -13.26 -1.76
CA CYS A 121 8.70 -11.89 -1.33
C CYS A 121 7.34 -11.25 -0.99
N ALA A 122 7.31 -10.44 0.06
CA ALA A 122 6.18 -9.56 0.33
C ALA A 122 6.38 -8.24 -0.41
N PHE A 123 5.31 -7.71 -0.98
CA PHE A 123 5.32 -6.44 -1.71
C PHE A 123 4.41 -5.44 -1.00
N LEU A 124 4.93 -4.26 -0.76
CA LEU A 124 4.21 -3.11 -0.23
C LEU A 124 4.39 -1.98 -1.23
N ASN A 125 3.43 -1.77 -2.10
CA ASN A 125 3.54 -0.79 -3.17
C ASN A 125 2.20 -0.11 -3.47
N ALA A 126 2.24 1.15 -3.87
CA ALA A 126 1.05 1.92 -4.25
C ALA A 126 1.06 2.25 -5.74
N ARG A 127 2.25 2.45 -6.33
CA ARG A 127 2.37 2.92 -7.71
C ARG A 127 3.75 2.58 -8.29
N GLY A 128 3.80 2.45 -9.62
CA GLY A 128 5.05 2.25 -10.36
C GLY A 128 5.56 0.82 -10.29
N ASP A 129 6.80 0.66 -10.73
CA ASP A 129 7.53 -0.59 -10.91
C ASP A 129 8.92 -0.55 -10.26
N ARG A 130 9.24 0.54 -9.55
CA ARG A 130 10.50 0.73 -8.83
C ARG A 130 10.28 0.61 -7.33
N GLY A 131 11.30 0.15 -6.63
CA GLY A 131 11.23 0.00 -5.19
C GLY A 131 12.57 -0.41 -4.59
N VAL A 132 12.54 -0.70 -3.30
CA VAL A 132 13.70 -1.16 -2.54
C VAL A 132 13.45 -2.59 -2.08
N PHE A 133 14.34 -3.47 -2.47
CA PHE A 133 14.40 -4.84 -1.99
C PHE A 133 15.14 -4.87 -0.65
N LEU A 134 14.57 -5.59 0.30
CA LEU A 134 15.14 -5.82 1.62
C LEU A 134 15.22 -7.32 1.88
N ASN A 135 16.39 -7.81 2.28
CA ASN A 135 16.56 -9.13 2.82
C ASN A 135 16.74 -9.02 4.34
N LEU A 136 15.88 -9.69 5.10
CA LEU A 136 15.85 -9.57 6.55
C LEU A 136 16.53 -10.76 7.22
N ARG A 137 17.12 -10.53 8.40
CA ARG A 137 17.80 -11.53 9.23
C ARG A 137 16.95 -12.77 9.54
N ASN A 138 15.63 -12.63 9.59
CA ASN A 138 14.71 -13.75 9.79
C ASN A 138 14.36 -14.53 8.50
N GLY A 139 15.07 -14.28 7.41
CA GLY A 139 14.89 -14.91 6.10
C GLY A 139 13.71 -14.37 5.29
N LYS A 140 12.95 -13.39 5.81
CA LYS A 140 11.88 -12.75 5.04
C LYS A 140 12.45 -11.74 4.06
N ARG A 141 11.84 -11.69 2.88
CA ARG A 141 12.16 -10.75 1.81
C ARG A 141 11.00 -9.79 1.60
N LEU A 142 11.31 -8.54 1.39
CA LEU A 142 10.33 -7.47 1.26
C LEU A 142 10.72 -6.53 0.11
N ILE A 143 9.77 -6.14 -0.71
CA ILE A 143 9.91 -5.05 -1.66
C ILE A 143 8.97 -3.93 -1.25
N ILE A 144 9.53 -2.75 -1.07
CA ILE A 144 8.81 -1.51 -0.79
C ILE A 144 8.85 -0.67 -2.06
N GLY A 145 7.68 -0.45 -2.68
CA GLY A 145 7.57 0.44 -3.83
C GLY A 145 7.96 1.87 -3.44
N SER A 146 8.69 2.54 -4.32
CA SER A 146 9.11 3.93 -4.13
C SER A 146 9.24 4.62 -5.48
N GLN A 147 8.85 5.89 -5.54
CA GLN A 147 9.10 6.74 -6.70
C GLN A 147 10.56 7.25 -6.71
N ASN A 148 11.20 7.22 -5.52
CA ASN A 148 12.60 7.59 -5.31
C ASN A 148 13.36 6.41 -4.70
N ALA A 149 13.37 5.27 -5.42
CA ALA A 149 13.91 4.01 -4.91
C ALA A 149 15.38 4.12 -4.48
N GLU A 150 16.19 4.86 -5.22
CA GLU A 150 17.61 5.08 -4.92
C GLU A 150 17.77 5.88 -3.61
N ALA A 151 17.05 6.97 -3.46
CA ALA A 151 17.12 7.80 -2.25
C ALA A 151 16.60 7.03 -1.01
N LEU A 152 15.57 6.21 -1.18
CA LEU A 152 15.09 5.33 -0.11
C LEU A 152 16.14 4.27 0.25
N ALA A 153 16.74 3.61 -0.75
CA ALA A 153 17.79 2.60 -0.53
C ALA A 153 19.00 3.21 0.17
N GLU A 154 19.43 4.40 -0.25
CA GLU A 154 20.55 5.13 0.37
C GLU A 154 20.23 5.50 1.83
N ALA A 155 19.03 6.03 2.10
CA ALA A 155 18.62 6.39 3.45
C ALA A 155 18.59 5.16 4.37
N VAL A 156 18.05 4.03 3.91
CA VAL A 156 18.01 2.79 4.68
C VAL A 156 19.43 2.24 4.88
N SER A 157 20.27 2.19 3.84
CA SER A 157 21.65 1.69 3.92
C SER A 157 22.49 2.49 4.90
N ARG A 158 22.41 3.81 4.83
CA ARG A 158 23.15 4.73 5.69
C ARG A 158 22.79 4.52 7.16
N GLU A 159 21.50 4.48 7.48
CA GLU A 159 21.06 4.33 8.86
C GLU A 159 21.21 2.89 9.39
N ALA A 160 21.22 1.88 8.51
CA ALA A 160 21.49 0.49 8.86
C ALA A 160 22.99 0.17 8.94
N GLY A 161 23.89 1.09 8.54
CA GLY A 161 25.33 0.86 8.47
C GLY A 161 25.74 -0.13 7.38
N LEU A 162 24.96 -0.24 6.30
CA LEU A 162 25.20 -1.14 5.18
C LEU A 162 25.79 -0.36 3.98
N SER A 163 26.57 -1.05 3.15
CA SER A 163 26.98 -0.50 1.85
C SER A 163 25.77 -0.52 0.89
N ALA A 164 25.42 0.64 0.35
CA ALA A 164 24.36 0.72 -0.65
C ALA A 164 24.81 -0.03 -1.91
N GLN A 165 24.02 -1.02 -2.34
CA GLN A 165 24.14 -1.62 -3.66
C GLN A 165 23.15 -0.90 -4.58
N VAL A 166 23.69 -0.07 -5.47
CA VAL A 166 22.92 0.67 -6.48
C VAL A 166 22.90 -0.12 -7.78
#